data_9bde557244132a5e9d8a5b0f8347b185
#
_entry.id   9bde557244132a5e9d8a5b0f8347b185
#
_cell.length_a   1.000
_cell.length_b   1.000
_cell.length_c   1.000
_cell.angle_alpha   90.00
_cell.angle_beta   90.00
_cell.angle_gamma   90.00
#
_symmetry.space_group_name_H-M   'P 1'
#
loop_
_entity.id
_entity.type
_entity.pdbx_description
1 polymer ?
#
loop_
_entity_poly.entity_id
_entity_poly.type
_entity_poly.pdbx_seq_one_letter_code
_entity_poly.pdbx_strand_id
1 'polypeptide(L)'
;MNKYILLIVLLFLVSGRIAAQSVTVDAKIDSLQILIGEQAKVQLQVAMDAKQRAVFPSFTDTLVRGVEIVDIAKPDTQYLNDRQRMLITQEYTVTSFDSALYYIPPMGVKIDNKEYKSKALALKVYSMPVDT
;
A
#
# COMPACT_ATOMS: atom_id res chain seq x y z
N MET A 1 40.24 26.63 19.95
CA MET A 1 39.53 26.64 18.66
C MET A 1 39.10 25.28 18.18
N ASN A 2 39.87 24.25 18.46
CA ASN A 2 39.53 22.89 18.00
C ASN A 2 38.37 22.24 18.73
N LYS A 3 38.00 22.75 19.90
CA LYS A 3 36.88 22.22 20.67
C LYS A 3 35.51 22.38 19.99
N TYR A 4 35.32 23.49 19.29
CA TYR A 4 34.05 23.78 18.62
C TYR A 4 33.89 23.01 17.32
N ILE A 5 34.99 22.75 16.60
CA ILE A 5 34.99 21.97 15.37
C ILE A 5 34.65 20.54 15.68
N LEU A 6 35.16 19.97 16.77
CA LEU A 6 34.87 18.61 17.20
C LEU A 6 33.39 18.44 17.59
N LEU A 7 32.83 19.45 18.25
CA LEU A 7 31.43 19.47 18.65
C LEU A 7 30.49 19.51 17.44
N ILE A 8 30.84 20.31 16.42
CA ILE A 8 30.05 20.40 15.18
C ILE A 8 30.12 19.12 14.40
N VAL A 9 31.28 18.48 14.32
CA VAL A 9 31.43 17.18 13.64
C VAL A 9 30.64 16.10 14.37
N LEU A 10 30.61 16.13 15.69
CA LEU A 10 29.81 15.16 16.47
C LEU A 10 28.31 15.38 16.26
N LEU A 11 27.85 16.60 16.14
CA LEU A 11 26.46 16.94 15.83
C LEU A 11 26.05 16.46 14.44
N PHE A 12 26.95 16.56 13.46
CA PHE A 12 26.70 16.04 12.09
C PHE A 12 26.60 14.53 12.05
N LEU A 13 27.39 13.82 12.85
CA LEU A 13 27.36 12.38 12.93
C LEU A 13 26.07 11.83 13.56
N VAL A 14 25.48 12.58 14.51
CA VAL A 14 24.23 12.18 15.15
C VAL A 14 23.03 12.39 14.24
N SER A 15 23.03 13.45 13.44
CA SER A 15 21.91 13.73 12.53
C SER A 15 21.83 12.75 11.35
N GLY A 16 22.93 12.10 10.97
CA GLY A 16 22.92 11.12 9.88
C GLY A 16 22.25 9.79 10.23
N ARG A 17 21.97 9.53 11.51
CA ARG A 17 21.36 8.27 11.94
C ARG A 17 19.84 8.30 11.99
N ILE A 18 19.22 9.47 11.91
CA ILE A 18 17.77 9.64 12.04
C ILE A 18 17.06 9.33 10.72
N ALA A 19 17.78 9.34 9.59
CA ALA A 19 17.19 9.19 8.26
C ALA A 19 16.96 7.73 7.81
N ALA A 20 17.26 6.72 8.67
CA ALA A 20 17.36 5.33 8.23
C ALA A 20 16.09 4.50 8.39
N GLN A 21 14.98 5.06 8.90
CA GLN A 21 13.78 4.27 9.16
C GLN A 21 12.57 4.91 8.50
N SER A 22 12.34 4.59 7.24
CA SER A 22 11.17 5.06 6.52
C SER A 22 10.14 3.96 6.42
N VAL A 23 8.88 4.33 6.66
CA VAL A 23 7.73 3.51 6.36
C VAL A 23 7.23 3.91 4.98
N THR A 24 6.98 2.92 4.12
CA THR A 24 6.37 3.18 2.83
C THR A 24 5.12 2.33 2.68
N VAL A 25 4.07 2.95 2.14
CA VAL A 25 2.82 2.28 1.81
C VAL A 25 2.55 2.52 0.34
N ASP A 26 2.43 1.45 -0.43
CA ASP A 26 2.20 1.52 -1.87
C ASP A 26 1.02 0.65 -2.26
N ALA A 27 0.29 1.08 -3.28
CA ALA A 27 -0.83 0.34 -3.84
C ALA A 27 -0.59 0.07 -5.30
N LYS A 28 -0.94 -1.13 -5.75
CA LYS A 28 -0.82 -1.56 -7.13
C LYS A 28 -2.07 -2.29 -7.56
N ILE A 29 -2.36 -2.24 -8.85
CA ILE A 29 -3.43 -3.02 -9.45
C ILE A 29 -2.86 -3.73 -10.69
N ASP A 30 -3.19 -5.00 -10.86
CA ASP A 30 -2.64 -5.80 -11.95
C ASP A 30 -3.25 -5.47 -13.31
N SER A 31 -4.45 -4.90 -13.32
CA SER A 31 -5.15 -4.53 -14.55
C SER A 31 -5.84 -3.19 -14.37
N LEU A 32 -5.49 -2.22 -15.21
CA LEU A 32 -6.12 -0.90 -15.17
C LEU A 32 -7.49 -0.91 -15.84
N GLN A 33 -7.78 -1.92 -16.65
CA GLN A 33 -9.01 -2.04 -17.42
C GLN A 33 -9.49 -3.47 -17.37
N ILE A 34 -10.77 -3.67 -17.07
CA ILE A 34 -11.41 -4.98 -17.08
C ILE A 34 -12.78 -4.87 -17.76
N LEU A 35 -13.27 -6.01 -18.23
CA LEU A 35 -14.65 -6.14 -18.65
C LEU A 35 -15.54 -6.40 -17.43
N ILE A 36 -16.82 -6.09 -17.57
CA ILE A 36 -17.80 -6.38 -16.52
C ILE A 36 -17.72 -7.84 -16.13
N GLY A 37 -17.60 -8.11 -14.84
CA GLY A 37 -17.52 -9.44 -14.29
C GLY A 37 -16.14 -10.06 -14.25
N GLU A 38 -15.16 -9.44 -14.91
CA GLU A 38 -13.77 -9.87 -14.77
C GLU A 38 -13.19 -9.42 -13.43
N GLN A 39 -12.10 -10.05 -13.03
CA GLN A 39 -11.45 -9.78 -11.76
C GLN A 39 -10.13 -9.06 -11.97
N ALA A 40 -9.82 -8.18 -11.02
CA ALA A 40 -8.53 -7.53 -10.92
C ALA A 40 -8.00 -7.73 -9.50
N LYS A 41 -6.69 -7.70 -9.35
CA LYS A 41 -6.05 -7.83 -8.05
C LYS A 41 -5.43 -6.52 -7.64
N VAL A 42 -5.82 -6.05 -6.47
CA VAL A 42 -5.28 -4.85 -5.84
C VAL A 42 -4.36 -5.29 -4.73
N GLN A 43 -3.13 -4.81 -4.76
CA GLN A 43 -2.13 -5.11 -3.73
C GLN A 43 -1.82 -3.86 -2.94
N LEU A 44 -1.83 -3.99 -1.63
CA LEU A 44 -1.42 -2.96 -0.70
C LEU A 44 -0.16 -3.45 -0.01
N GLN A 45 0.96 -2.76 -0.23
CA GLN A 45 2.27 -3.16 0.26
C GLN A 45 2.77 -2.18 1.30
N VAL A 46 3.29 -2.71 2.39
CA VAL A 46 3.85 -1.92 3.48
C VAL A 46 5.28 -2.39 3.73
N ALA A 47 6.23 -1.46 3.63
CA ALA A 47 7.62 -1.70 4.04
C ALA A 47 7.86 -0.93 5.34
N MET A 48 8.32 -1.62 6.35
CA MET A 48 8.48 -1.03 7.67
C MET A 48 9.56 -1.78 8.47
N ASP A 49 9.88 -1.26 9.65
CA ASP A 49 10.74 -1.95 10.59
C ASP A 49 10.04 -3.22 11.10
N ALA A 50 10.78 -4.30 11.26
CA ALA A 50 10.21 -5.59 11.68
C ALA A 50 9.61 -5.55 13.09
N LYS A 51 9.98 -4.57 13.90
CA LYS A 51 9.42 -4.40 15.25
C LYS A 51 8.13 -3.59 15.27
N GLN A 52 7.78 -2.94 14.18
CA GLN A 52 6.56 -2.16 14.07
C GLN A 52 5.37 -3.07 13.80
N ARG A 53 4.19 -2.55 14.09
CA ARG A 53 2.93 -3.29 13.90
C ARG A 53 2.05 -2.51 12.93
N ALA A 54 1.61 -3.19 11.87
CA ALA A 54 0.74 -2.61 10.85
C ALA A 54 -0.69 -3.12 11.03
N VAL A 55 -1.65 -2.21 10.90
CA VAL A 55 -3.07 -2.54 10.85
C VAL A 55 -3.59 -2.07 9.50
N PHE A 56 -3.96 -3.02 8.65
CA PHE A 56 -4.49 -2.75 7.32
C PHE A 56 -5.94 -2.26 7.42
N PRO A 57 -6.41 -1.50 6.40
CA PRO A 57 -7.79 -1.06 6.40
C PRO A 57 -8.75 -2.24 6.33
N SER A 58 -9.88 -2.11 6.99
CA SER A 58 -10.91 -3.15 7.01
C SER A 58 -11.97 -2.79 5.98
N PHE A 59 -12.22 -3.72 5.06
CA PHE A 59 -13.29 -3.61 4.07
C PHE A 59 -14.28 -4.74 4.29
N THR A 60 -15.56 -4.47 4.08
CA THR A 60 -16.59 -5.51 4.17
C THR A 60 -16.79 -6.17 2.81
N ASP A 61 -17.67 -5.60 1.99
CA ASP A 61 -18.03 -6.19 0.70
C ASP A 61 -17.49 -5.42 -0.49
N THR A 62 -17.13 -4.15 -0.28
CA THR A 62 -16.67 -3.29 -1.37
C THR A 62 -15.40 -2.56 -1.01
N LEU A 63 -14.55 -2.36 -2.02
CA LEU A 63 -13.39 -1.51 -1.90
C LEU A 63 -13.80 -0.04 -1.98
N VAL A 64 -14.60 0.28 -2.99
CA VAL A 64 -15.35 1.52 -3.14
C VAL A 64 -16.69 1.16 -3.77
N ARG A 65 -17.61 2.11 -3.78
CA ARG A 65 -18.92 1.89 -4.38
C ARG A 65 -18.77 1.45 -5.83
N GLY A 66 -19.34 0.29 -6.17
CA GLY A 66 -19.28 -0.28 -7.50
C GLY A 66 -18.11 -1.25 -7.74
N VAL A 67 -17.15 -1.29 -6.85
CA VAL A 67 -16.03 -2.24 -6.93
C VAL A 67 -16.15 -3.23 -5.76
N GLU A 68 -16.57 -4.44 -6.07
CA GLU A 68 -16.85 -5.46 -5.05
C GLU A 68 -15.61 -6.29 -4.77
N ILE A 69 -15.42 -6.64 -3.50
CA ILE A 69 -14.34 -7.52 -3.07
C ILE A 69 -14.83 -8.95 -3.15
N VAL A 70 -14.15 -9.76 -3.95
CA VAL A 70 -14.45 -11.18 -4.13
C VAL A 70 -13.67 -12.02 -3.14
N ASP A 71 -12.43 -11.65 -2.86
CA ASP A 71 -11.55 -12.39 -1.98
C ASP A 71 -10.51 -11.46 -1.36
N ILE A 72 -10.15 -11.77 -0.11
CA ILE A 72 -9.06 -11.11 0.59
C ILE A 72 -8.08 -12.20 0.99
N ALA A 73 -6.90 -12.19 0.38
CA ALA A 73 -5.87 -13.17 0.67
C ALA A 73 -5.26 -12.93 2.05
N LYS A 74 -4.64 -13.96 2.61
CA LYS A 74 -3.86 -13.79 3.82
C LYS A 74 -2.66 -12.89 3.53
N PRO A 75 -2.31 -11.97 4.43
CA PRO A 75 -1.13 -11.13 4.22
C PRO A 75 0.13 -11.97 4.06
N ASP A 76 0.94 -11.62 3.07
CA ASP A 76 2.24 -12.23 2.84
C ASP A 76 3.32 -11.34 3.45
N THR A 77 4.20 -11.92 4.25
CA THR A 77 5.26 -11.21 4.94
C THR A 77 6.61 -11.70 4.47
N GLN A 78 7.45 -10.77 3.99
CA GLN A 78 8.84 -11.04 3.63
C GLN A 78 9.75 -10.23 4.53
N TYR A 79 10.80 -10.87 5.05
CA TYR A 79 11.80 -10.20 5.85
C TYR A 79 12.96 -9.76 4.97
N LEU A 80 13.40 -8.53 5.19
CA LEU A 80 14.48 -7.88 4.45
C LEU A 80 15.58 -7.47 5.42
N ASN A 81 16.81 -7.30 4.91
CA ASN A 81 17.95 -6.79 5.68
C ASN A 81 18.15 -7.55 7.00
N ASP A 82 18.40 -8.85 6.92
CA ASP A 82 18.64 -9.71 8.08
C ASP A 82 17.52 -9.65 9.12
N ARG A 83 16.25 -9.59 8.63
CA ARG A 83 15.05 -9.53 9.46
C ARG A 83 14.88 -8.20 10.23
N GLN A 84 15.61 -7.17 9.84
CA GLN A 84 15.43 -5.85 10.46
C GLN A 84 14.25 -5.09 9.87
N ARG A 85 13.92 -5.40 8.62
CA ARG A 85 12.77 -4.80 7.94
C ARG A 85 11.87 -5.88 7.41
N MET A 86 10.61 -5.53 7.19
CA MET A 86 9.67 -6.45 6.57
C MET A 86 8.80 -5.75 5.55
N LEU A 87 8.40 -6.53 4.55
CA LEU A 87 7.47 -6.14 3.51
C LEU A 87 6.22 -6.99 3.66
N ILE A 88 5.09 -6.35 3.94
CA ILE A 88 3.81 -7.03 4.05
C ILE A 88 2.96 -6.67 2.85
N THR A 89 2.45 -7.69 2.16
CA THR A 89 1.57 -7.51 1.00
C THR A 89 0.20 -8.08 1.31
N GLN A 90 -0.83 -7.23 1.22
CA GLN A 90 -2.22 -7.62 1.31
C GLN A 90 -2.83 -7.56 -0.08
N GLU A 91 -3.45 -8.65 -0.52
CA GLU A 91 -4.05 -8.72 -1.85
C GLU A 91 -5.56 -8.81 -1.74
N TYR A 92 -6.24 -7.99 -2.54
CA TYR A 92 -7.71 -7.98 -2.66
C TYR A 92 -8.06 -8.32 -4.09
N THR A 93 -8.90 -9.32 -4.28
CA THR A 93 -9.47 -9.62 -5.59
C THR A 93 -10.80 -8.90 -5.71
N VAL A 94 -10.93 -8.08 -6.75
CA VAL A 94 -12.10 -7.22 -6.94
C VAL A 94 -12.72 -7.45 -8.30
N THR A 95 -13.99 -7.10 -8.41
CA THR A 95 -14.74 -7.14 -9.66
C THR A 95 -15.75 -5.99 -9.68
N SER A 96 -16.33 -5.72 -10.83
CA SER A 96 -17.43 -4.78 -10.96
C SER A 96 -18.42 -5.27 -12.01
N PHE A 97 -19.69 -4.99 -11.77
CA PHE A 97 -20.77 -5.33 -12.69
C PHE A 97 -21.37 -4.13 -13.38
N ASP A 98 -20.79 -2.94 -13.15
CA ASP A 98 -21.23 -1.71 -13.81
C ASP A 98 -20.04 -1.07 -14.54
N SER A 99 -20.25 -0.70 -15.79
CA SER A 99 -19.22 0.00 -16.56
C SER A 99 -19.07 1.43 -16.08
N ALA A 100 -17.85 1.78 -15.71
CA ALA A 100 -17.50 3.12 -15.23
C ALA A 100 -16.01 3.24 -15.09
N LEU A 101 -15.55 4.45 -14.84
CA LEU A 101 -14.20 4.69 -14.36
C LEU A 101 -14.27 4.88 -12.85
N TYR A 102 -13.70 3.95 -12.12
CA TYR A 102 -13.71 3.96 -10.65
C TYR A 102 -12.44 4.56 -10.11
N TYR A 103 -12.59 5.47 -9.18
CA TYR A 103 -11.49 6.06 -8.43
C TYR A 103 -11.38 5.31 -7.10
N ILE A 104 -10.21 4.72 -6.85
CA ILE A 104 -9.92 4.06 -5.58
C ILE A 104 -9.07 5.03 -4.78
N PRO A 105 -9.62 5.62 -3.71
CA PRO A 105 -8.87 6.63 -2.95
C PRO A 105 -7.68 6.03 -2.24
N PRO A 106 -6.74 6.86 -1.79
CA PRO A 106 -5.63 6.38 -0.99
C PRO A 106 -6.10 5.55 0.19
N MET A 107 -5.46 4.39 0.39
CA MET A 107 -5.81 3.48 1.47
C MET A 107 -4.88 3.73 2.66
N GLY A 108 -5.47 3.80 3.86
CA GLY A 108 -4.74 4.10 5.08
C GLY A 108 -4.32 2.85 5.83
N VAL A 109 -3.04 2.77 6.16
CA VAL A 109 -2.49 1.72 7.02
C VAL A 109 -1.98 2.38 8.29
N LYS A 110 -2.40 1.87 9.45
CA LYS A 110 -1.89 2.36 10.73
C LYS A 110 -0.66 1.57 11.12
N ILE A 111 0.44 2.28 11.34
CA ILE A 111 1.68 1.67 11.79
C ILE A 111 2.07 2.37 13.08
N ASP A 112 2.04 1.62 14.19
CA ASP A 112 2.27 2.12 15.54
C ASP A 112 1.43 3.38 15.83
N ASN A 113 0.12 3.29 15.56
CA ASN A 113 -0.88 4.35 15.79
C ASN A 113 -0.75 5.57 14.88
N LYS A 114 0.15 5.55 13.89
CA LYS A 114 0.26 6.61 12.90
C LYS A 114 -0.26 6.12 11.57
N GLU A 115 -1.10 6.92 10.91
CA GLU A 115 -1.68 6.54 9.63
C GLU A 115 -0.79 6.95 8.47
N TYR A 116 -0.53 6.00 7.57
CA TYR A 116 0.18 6.21 6.31
C TYR A 116 -0.75 5.83 5.17
N LYS A 117 -0.80 6.64 4.14
CA LYS A 117 -1.71 6.42 3.02
C LYS A 117 -0.96 6.01 1.78
N SER A 118 -1.55 5.09 1.00
CA SER A 118 -1.06 4.74 -0.32
C SER A 118 -1.42 5.81 -1.34
N LYS A 119 -0.91 5.67 -2.56
CA LYS A 119 -1.41 6.45 -3.68
C LYS A 119 -2.81 5.98 -4.05
N ALA A 120 -3.54 6.82 -4.78
CA ALA A 120 -4.83 6.46 -5.36
C ALA A 120 -4.64 5.56 -6.57
N LEU A 121 -5.66 4.77 -6.89
CA LEU A 121 -5.70 3.94 -8.08
C LEU A 121 -6.94 4.27 -8.89
N ALA A 122 -6.95 3.86 -10.15
CA ALA A 122 -8.12 3.97 -11.01
C ALA A 122 -8.35 2.64 -11.71
N LEU A 123 -9.61 2.25 -11.85
CA LEU A 123 -10.01 1.05 -12.56
C LEU A 123 -11.10 1.39 -13.56
N LYS A 124 -10.85 1.11 -14.83
CA LYS A 124 -11.84 1.30 -15.87
C LYS A 124 -12.54 -0.02 -16.19
N VAL A 125 -13.86 0.00 -16.11
CA VAL A 125 -14.67 -1.18 -16.36
C VAL A 125 -15.51 -0.92 -17.61
N TYR A 126 -15.40 -1.82 -18.58
CA TYR A 126 -16.10 -1.76 -19.85
C TYR A 126 -17.23 -2.76 -19.89
N SER A 127 -18.33 -2.40 -20.51
CA SER A 127 -19.31 -3.38 -20.90
C SER A 127 -18.83 -4.15 -22.13
N MET A 128 -19.19 -5.42 -22.21
CA MET A 128 -18.87 -6.23 -23.39
C MET A 128 -19.66 -5.70 -24.58
N PRO A 129 -19.03 -5.46 -25.75
CA PRO A 129 -19.80 -5.05 -26.92
C PRO A 129 -20.76 -6.16 -27.30
N VAL A 130 -22.03 -5.78 -27.49
CA VAL A 130 -23.07 -6.71 -27.90
C VAL A 130 -23.03 -6.81 -29.41
N ASP A 131 -22.73 -8.01 -29.92
CA ASP A 131 -22.84 -8.28 -31.35
C ASP A 131 -24.32 -8.41 -31.72
N THR A 132 -24.73 -7.53 -32.55
CA THR A 132 -26.08 -7.59 -33.11
C THR A 132 -26.11 -8.26 -34.46
#